data_b7b41829d2af65df59373c980ae34582
#
_entry.id   b7b41829d2af65df59373c980ae34582
#
_cell.length_a   1.000
_cell.length_b   1.000
_cell.length_c   1.000
_cell.angle_alpha   90.00
_cell.angle_beta   90.00
_cell.angle_gamma   90.00
#
_symmetry.space_group_name_H-M   'P 1'
#
loop_
_entity.id
_entity.type
_entity.pdbx_description
1 polymer ?
#
loop_
_entity_poly.entity_id
_entity_poly.type
_entity_poly.pdbx_seq_one_letter_code
_entity_poly.pdbx_strand_id
1 'polypeptide(L)'
;MQVKFYKTADERLKPYLEGYYFLKKESLVDVEYLTFPNNFISVSVYHKVGVNFQDNNAVISQNDNLDFTSILVASYKSPIKVNYNGKINEVTFCFKPLGLNSFLPNLSVYFNSSKSFLPFDDYRETMTAILNESSDEVKIIMLENYWLSKLNDFNHFLLDNLVSEMLKVDEQVTITELALKYDTSRQNIHKLFSRYVGKNPADFRKIHRFREALSKRIDLLKEDKNLTVLGYEALFYDQSHMVKAFKSLTGFTPKQFFEGIELKNGAGNWFFTK
;
A
#
# COMPACT_ATOMS: atom_id res chain seq x y z
N MET A 1 11.79 -15.21 9.17
CA MET A 1 11.32 -13.84 8.93
C MET A 1 10.22 -13.52 9.91
N GLN A 2 10.33 -12.42 10.65
CA GLN A 2 9.33 -11.90 11.58
C GLN A 2 8.78 -10.60 11.01
N VAL A 3 7.46 -10.45 10.97
CA VAL A 3 6.78 -9.22 10.56
C VAL A 3 5.77 -8.87 11.64
N LYS A 4 5.82 -7.62 12.11
CA LYS A 4 4.89 -7.11 13.12
C LYS A 4 4.19 -5.86 12.58
N PHE A 5 2.86 -5.91 12.49
CA PHE A 5 2.02 -4.82 12.01
C PHE A 5 1.47 -4.01 13.17
N TYR A 6 1.49 -2.70 13.00
CA TYR A 6 0.97 -1.74 13.96
C TYR A 6 0.00 -0.79 13.28
N LYS A 7 -1.14 -0.57 13.91
CA LYS A 7 -2.04 0.52 13.55
C LYS A 7 -1.50 1.82 14.14
N THR A 8 -1.73 2.91 13.44
CA THR A 8 -1.38 4.24 13.94
C THR A 8 -2.06 4.50 15.28
N ALA A 9 -1.29 4.82 16.30
CA ALA A 9 -1.78 5.06 17.66
C ALA A 9 -2.27 6.50 17.85
N ASP A 10 -1.53 7.49 17.33
CA ASP A 10 -1.89 8.90 17.44
C ASP A 10 -3.09 9.25 16.56
N GLU A 11 -4.13 9.80 17.17
CA GLU A 11 -5.38 10.17 16.49
C GLU A 11 -5.18 11.19 15.36
N ARG A 12 -4.19 12.07 15.49
CA ARG A 12 -3.88 13.10 14.49
C ARG A 12 -3.28 12.53 13.21
N LEU A 13 -2.62 11.36 13.28
CA LEU A 13 -2.04 10.67 12.12
C LEU A 13 -3.01 9.69 11.46
N LYS A 14 -4.02 9.20 12.18
CA LYS A 14 -4.99 8.22 11.65
C LYS A 14 -5.69 8.62 10.34
N PRO A 15 -5.99 9.90 10.07
CA PRO A 15 -6.53 10.29 8.77
C PRO A 15 -5.59 10.00 7.59
N TYR A 16 -4.29 10.01 7.82
CA TYR A 16 -3.25 9.98 6.79
C TYR A 16 -2.52 8.64 6.68
N LEU A 17 -2.29 7.98 7.81
CA LEU A 17 -1.50 6.77 7.92
C LEU A 17 -2.38 5.59 8.35
N GLU A 18 -2.46 4.55 7.53
CA GLU A 18 -3.19 3.32 7.86
C GLU A 18 -2.48 2.52 8.94
N GLY A 19 -1.17 2.54 8.92
CA GLY A 19 -0.29 1.85 9.83
C GLY A 19 1.08 1.61 9.21
N TYR A 20 1.86 0.81 9.90
CA TYR A 20 3.22 0.46 9.49
C TYR A 20 3.58 -0.93 9.98
N TYR A 21 4.66 -1.51 9.43
CA TYR A 21 5.20 -2.76 9.93
C TYR A 21 6.70 -2.69 10.09
N PHE A 22 7.20 -3.49 11.04
CA PHE A 22 8.61 -3.80 11.20
C PHE A 22 8.85 -5.21 10.72
N LEU A 23 9.84 -5.38 9.83
CA LEU A 23 10.25 -6.67 9.30
C LEU A 23 11.70 -6.91 9.66
N LYS A 24 11.94 -8.05 10.30
CA LYS A 24 13.28 -8.53 10.62
C LYS A 24 13.49 -9.95 10.12
N LYS A 25 14.50 -10.14 9.30
CA LYS A 25 14.91 -11.43 8.76
C LYS A 25 16.40 -11.65 9.06
N GLU A 26 16.66 -12.56 9.98
CA GLU A 26 18.03 -12.91 10.39
C GLU A 26 18.58 -14.14 9.63
N SER A 27 17.70 -14.95 9.06
CA SER A 27 18.06 -16.13 8.28
C SER A 27 18.66 -15.74 6.94
N LEU A 28 19.67 -16.47 6.51
CA LEU A 28 20.25 -16.35 5.15
C LEU A 28 19.41 -17.07 4.08
N VAL A 29 18.46 -17.91 4.49
CA VAL A 29 17.55 -18.59 3.54
C VAL A 29 16.66 -17.57 2.87
N ASP A 30 16.60 -17.58 1.56
CA ASP A 30 15.78 -16.67 0.78
C ASP A 30 14.29 -16.88 1.03
N VAL A 31 13.54 -15.79 0.98
CA VAL A 31 12.08 -15.80 1.15
C VAL A 31 11.44 -15.11 -0.04
N GLU A 32 10.51 -15.79 -0.65
CA GLU A 32 9.76 -15.30 -1.80
C GLU A 32 8.27 -15.21 -1.46
N TYR A 33 7.62 -14.13 -1.90
CA TYR A 33 6.17 -13.97 -1.79
C TYR A 33 5.63 -13.07 -2.90
N LEU A 34 4.31 -13.09 -3.10
CA LEU A 34 3.59 -12.18 -3.98
C LEU A 34 2.91 -11.08 -3.17
N THR A 35 3.05 -9.85 -3.63
CA THR A 35 2.23 -8.73 -3.17
C THR A 35 1.30 -8.26 -4.28
N PHE A 36 0.13 -7.76 -3.91
CA PHE A 36 -0.93 -7.41 -4.85
C PHE A 36 -1.28 -5.92 -4.77
N PRO A 37 -1.73 -5.32 -5.88
CA PRO A 37 -2.08 -3.91 -5.94
C PRO A 37 -2.96 -3.46 -4.77
N ASN A 38 -2.65 -2.29 -4.23
CA ASN A 38 -3.42 -1.63 -3.17
C ASN A 38 -3.56 -0.13 -3.47
N ASN A 39 -4.38 0.57 -2.68
CA ASN A 39 -4.54 2.02 -2.81
C ASN A 39 -3.69 2.82 -1.82
N PHE A 40 -2.94 2.16 -0.96
CA PHE A 40 -1.95 2.83 -0.13
C PHE A 40 -0.76 3.29 -0.97
N ILE A 41 -0.10 4.35 -0.49
CA ILE A 41 1.25 4.70 -0.90
C ILE A 41 2.16 4.08 0.15
N SER A 42 3.00 3.13 -0.25
CA SER A 42 3.93 2.47 0.65
C SER A 42 5.30 3.14 0.58
N VAL A 43 5.86 3.43 1.74
CA VAL A 43 7.25 3.91 1.87
C VAL A 43 7.99 2.90 2.70
N SER A 44 8.99 2.26 2.10
CA SER A 44 9.85 1.29 2.78
C SER A 44 11.23 1.87 3.02
N VAL A 45 11.76 1.63 4.20
CA VAL A 45 13.07 2.08 4.66
C VAL A 45 13.87 0.88 5.12
N TYR A 46 15.12 0.83 4.72
CA TYR A 46 16.01 -0.30 4.97
C TYR A 46 17.38 0.17 5.47
N HIS A 47 18.01 -0.66 6.30
CA HIS A 47 19.41 -0.51 6.72
C HIS A 47 20.26 -1.64 6.13
N LYS A 48 21.35 -1.29 5.46
CA LYS A 48 22.27 -2.23 4.79
C LYS A 48 21.61 -3.16 3.78
N VAL A 49 20.70 -2.61 2.99
CA VAL A 49 19.92 -3.37 2.01
C VAL A 49 19.84 -2.62 0.69
N GLY A 50 20.08 -3.33 -0.40
CA GLY A 50 19.83 -2.89 -1.76
C GLY A 50 18.48 -3.36 -2.25
N VAL A 51 17.80 -2.51 -3.02
CA VAL A 51 16.50 -2.82 -3.64
C VAL A 51 16.61 -2.66 -5.15
N ASN A 52 16.27 -3.70 -5.90
CA ASN A 52 16.26 -3.70 -7.35
C ASN A 52 14.89 -4.13 -7.87
N PHE A 53 14.29 -3.29 -8.71
CA PHE A 53 13.05 -3.59 -9.40
C PHE A 53 13.33 -3.90 -10.87
N GLN A 54 12.86 -5.06 -11.34
CA GLN A 54 12.84 -5.43 -12.74
C GLN A 54 11.46 -5.96 -13.09
N ASP A 55 10.73 -5.22 -13.92
CA ASP A 55 9.35 -5.52 -14.27
C ASP A 55 8.45 -5.68 -13.02
N ASN A 56 7.89 -6.89 -12.83
CA ASN A 56 7.07 -7.23 -11.67
C ASN A 56 7.87 -8.00 -10.60
N ASN A 57 9.17 -7.81 -10.53
CA ASN A 57 10.06 -8.51 -9.62
C ASN A 57 10.81 -7.49 -8.76
N ALA A 58 10.77 -7.64 -7.45
CA ALA A 58 11.53 -6.83 -6.50
C ALA A 58 12.52 -7.74 -5.77
N VAL A 59 13.80 -7.49 -5.97
CA VAL A 59 14.86 -8.18 -5.24
C VAL A 59 15.38 -7.25 -4.17
N ILE A 60 15.23 -7.67 -2.92
CA ILE A 60 15.61 -6.94 -1.72
C ILE A 60 16.71 -7.76 -1.06
N SER A 61 17.95 -7.27 -1.13
CA SER A 61 19.12 -8.06 -0.74
C SER A 61 20.01 -7.31 0.25
N GLN A 62 20.57 -8.05 1.19
CA GLN A 62 21.60 -7.53 2.08
C GLN A 62 22.73 -6.89 1.26
N ASN A 63 23.14 -5.69 1.62
CA ASN A 63 24.24 -4.95 1.01
C ASN A 63 24.92 -4.06 2.06
N ASP A 64 26.01 -4.53 2.61
CA ASP A 64 26.75 -3.86 3.69
C ASP A 64 27.42 -2.55 3.23
N ASN A 65 27.51 -2.31 1.92
CA ASN A 65 28.01 -1.03 1.36
C ASN A 65 26.95 0.09 1.33
N LEU A 66 25.71 -0.22 1.66
CA LEU A 66 24.61 0.73 1.68
C LEU A 66 24.08 0.93 3.10
N ASP A 67 24.40 2.06 3.71
CA ASP A 67 23.92 2.36 5.06
C ASP A 67 22.41 2.58 5.12
N PHE A 68 21.82 3.12 4.04
CA PHE A 68 20.43 3.53 4.02
C PHE A 68 19.82 3.40 2.62
N THR A 69 18.65 2.78 2.55
CA THR A 69 17.82 2.75 1.34
C THR A 69 16.38 3.11 1.71
N SER A 70 15.75 4.00 0.96
CA SER A 70 14.33 4.31 1.10
C SER A 70 13.69 4.37 -0.26
N ILE A 71 12.53 3.73 -0.39
CA ILE A 71 11.77 3.65 -1.63
C ILE A 71 10.30 4.01 -1.40
N LEU A 72 9.68 4.64 -2.40
CA LEU A 72 8.26 4.91 -2.43
C LEU A 72 7.61 4.08 -3.55
N VAL A 73 6.56 3.36 -3.19
CA VAL A 73 5.72 2.61 -4.15
C VAL A 73 4.31 3.17 -4.10
N ALA A 74 3.96 3.98 -5.10
CA ALA A 74 2.63 4.60 -5.20
C ALA A 74 1.65 3.70 -5.95
N SER A 75 2.11 3.00 -6.99
CA SER A 75 1.23 2.23 -7.86
C SER A 75 1.94 1.08 -8.56
N TYR A 76 1.27 -0.06 -8.59
CA TYR A 76 1.54 -1.16 -9.49
C TYR A 76 0.20 -1.81 -9.89
N LYS A 77 0.16 -2.42 -11.08
CA LYS A 77 -1.10 -2.86 -11.71
C LYS A 77 -1.26 -4.37 -11.76
N SER A 78 -0.20 -5.08 -11.47
CA SER A 78 -0.09 -6.55 -11.49
C SER A 78 0.66 -7.01 -10.24
N PRO A 79 0.63 -8.29 -9.88
CA PRO A 79 1.39 -8.80 -8.74
C PRO A 79 2.87 -8.46 -8.85
N ILE A 80 3.49 -8.15 -7.74
CA ILE A 80 4.94 -8.05 -7.63
C ILE A 80 5.43 -9.27 -6.85
N LYS A 81 6.38 -9.98 -7.43
CA LYS A 81 7.14 -11.03 -6.79
C LYS A 81 8.25 -10.39 -6.00
N VAL A 82 8.25 -10.57 -4.69
CA VAL A 82 9.26 -10.01 -3.78
C VAL A 82 10.17 -11.11 -3.30
N ASN A 83 11.47 -10.91 -3.46
CA ASN A 83 12.51 -11.82 -3.00
C ASN A 83 13.39 -11.14 -1.96
N TYR A 84 13.41 -11.69 -0.74
CA TYR A 84 14.29 -11.26 0.34
C TYR A 84 15.50 -12.14 0.45
N ASN A 85 16.69 -11.63 0.12
CA ASN A 85 17.95 -12.36 0.11
C ASN A 85 18.87 -11.85 1.23
N GLY A 86 19.34 -12.77 2.10
CA GLY A 86 20.18 -12.41 3.24
C GLY A 86 19.41 -11.81 4.40
N LYS A 87 20.08 -11.05 5.26
CA LYS A 87 19.50 -10.38 6.43
C LYS A 87 18.81 -9.09 6.02
N ILE A 88 17.61 -8.87 6.52
CA ILE A 88 16.80 -7.68 6.21
C ILE A 88 16.31 -7.04 7.50
N ASN A 89 16.45 -5.73 7.58
CA ASN A 89 15.83 -4.87 8.59
C ASN A 89 15.07 -3.76 7.88
N GLU A 90 13.74 -3.75 8.01
CA GLU A 90 12.83 -2.91 7.24
C GLU A 90 11.76 -2.29 8.12
N VAL A 91 11.45 -1.03 7.85
CA VAL A 91 10.24 -0.35 8.31
C VAL A 91 9.46 0.09 7.08
N THR A 92 8.19 -0.26 7.00
CA THR A 92 7.31 0.17 5.89
C THR A 92 6.06 0.87 6.43
N PHE A 93 5.80 2.05 5.88
CA PHE A 93 4.62 2.87 6.16
C PHE A 93 3.59 2.69 5.06
N CYS A 94 2.32 2.59 5.44
CA CYS A 94 1.19 2.50 4.51
C CYS A 94 0.34 3.76 4.64
N PHE A 95 0.59 4.75 3.79
CA PHE A 95 -0.21 5.98 3.76
C PHE A 95 -1.51 5.74 3.02
N LYS A 96 -2.61 6.24 3.60
CA LYS A 96 -3.92 6.24 2.96
C LYS A 96 -3.92 7.05 1.65
N PRO A 97 -4.87 6.85 0.76
CA PRO A 97 -5.05 7.73 -0.39
C PRO A 97 -5.04 9.20 0.05
N LEU A 98 -4.27 10.03 -0.61
CA LEU A 98 -3.99 11.43 -0.26
C LEU A 98 -3.19 11.67 1.04
N GLY A 99 -3.06 10.67 1.92
CA GLY A 99 -2.43 10.85 3.23
C GLY A 99 -1.01 11.44 3.17
N LEU A 100 -0.17 10.94 2.27
CA LEU A 100 1.21 11.44 2.15
C LEU A 100 1.31 12.88 1.60
N ASN A 101 0.27 13.37 0.92
CA ASN A 101 0.22 14.77 0.45
C ASN A 101 0.18 15.78 1.62
N SER A 102 -0.32 15.37 2.80
CA SER A 102 -0.32 16.20 4.01
C SER A 102 1.06 16.37 4.64
N PHE A 103 2.05 15.68 4.12
CA PHE A 103 3.45 15.81 4.57
C PHE A 103 4.34 16.41 3.49
N LEU A 104 3.98 16.22 2.20
CA LEU A 104 4.83 16.56 1.06
C LEU A 104 4.06 17.37 0.00
N PRO A 105 4.39 18.64 -0.22
CA PRO A 105 3.69 19.48 -1.19
C PRO A 105 3.87 19.03 -2.65
N ASN A 106 4.97 18.35 -3.00
CA ASN A 106 5.31 17.91 -4.35
C ASN A 106 5.51 16.38 -4.45
N LEU A 107 4.56 15.61 -3.92
CA LEU A 107 4.65 14.14 -3.89
C LEU A 107 4.85 13.51 -5.26
N SER A 108 4.29 14.10 -6.33
CA SER A 108 4.34 13.56 -7.69
C SER A 108 5.75 13.34 -8.25
N VAL A 109 6.75 14.04 -7.74
CA VAL A 109 8.16 13.88 -8.16
C VAL A 109 8.72 12.48 -7.83
N TYR A 110 8.09 11.79 -6.87
CA TYR A 110 8.50 10.45 -6.44
C TYR A 110 7.73 9.32 -7.13
N PHE A 111 6.62 9.58 -7.84
CA PHE A 111 5.75 8.52 -8.34
C PHE A 111 6.36 7.67 -9.45
N ASN A 112 7.23 8.23 -10.26
CA ASN A 112 7.89 7.54 -11.38
C ASN A 112 9.41 7.60 -11.25
N SER A 113 9.90 7.80 -10.04
CA SER A 113 11.32 7.98 -9.80
C SER A 113 11.95 6.66 -9.36
N SER A 114 13.04 6.27 -10.01
CA SER A 114 13.98 5.26 -9.49
C SER A 114 14.88 5.80 -8.38
N LYS A 115 14.68 7.07 -7.99
CA LYS A 115 15.46 7.74 -6.96
C LYS A 115 15.01 7.31 -5.57
N SER A 116 15.96 7.31 -4.64
CA SER A 116 15.67 7.14 -3.21
C SER A 116 14.64 8.15 -2.74
N PHE A 117 13.71 7.70 -1.90
CA PHE A 117 12.75 8.57 -1.23
C PHE A 117 13.42 9.27 -0.05
N LEU A 118 13.80 10.51 -0.23
CA LEU A 118 14.45 11.36 0.78
C LEU A 118 13.70 12.71 0.84
N PRO A 119 12.54 12.75 1.51
CA PRO A 119 11.65 13.91 1.45
C PRO A 119 12.10 15.10 2.29
N PHE A 120 12.97 14.88 3.30
CA PHE A 120 13.43 15.90 4.24
C PHE A 120 14.91 15.69 4.55
N ASP A 121 15.61 16.73 4.94
CA ASP A 121 17.05 16.70 5.24
C ASP A 121 17.38 15.76 6.41
N ASP A 122 16.52 15.75 7.44
CA ASP A 122 16.66 14.92 8.65
C ASP A 122 16.12 13.48 8.48
N TYR A 123 15.51 13.15 7.32
CA TYR A 123 14.83 11.87 7.12
C TYR A 123 15.76 10.67 7.26
N ARG A 124 16.92 10.72 6.61
CA ARG A 124 17.90 9.63 6.65
C ARG A 124 18.36 9.34 8.08
N GLU A 125 18.76 10.38 8.80
CA GLU A 125 19.28 10.25 10.17
C GLU A 125 18.20 9.68 11.11
N THR A 126 17.01 10.27 11.08
CA THR A 126 15.90 9.83 11.94
C THR A 126 15.46 8.38 11.64
N MET A 127 15.31 8.04 10.37
CA MET A 127 14.88 6.66 10.00
C MET A 127 15.97 5.63 10.33
N THR A 128 17.25 5.99 10.23
CA THR A 128 18.37 5.14 10.65
C THR A 128 18.33 4.90 12.16
N ALA A 129 18.08 5.93 12.96
CA ALA A 129 17.92 5.79 14.40
C ALA A 129 16.75 4.87 14.76
N ILE A 130 15.59 5.01 14.10
CA ILE A 130 14.43 4.15 14.27
C ILE A 130 14.73 2.69 13.91
N LEU A 131 15.41 2.44 12.79
CA LEU A 131 15.77 1.08 12.37
C LEU A 131 16.72 0.38 13.36
N ASN A 132 17.59 1.15 14.03
CA ASN A 132 18.58 0.65 14.99
C ASN A 132 18.03 0.53 16.42
N GLU A 133 16.87 1.12 16.72
CA GLU A 133 16.23 0.96 18.02
C GLU A 133 15.80 -0.50 18.22
N SER A 134 15.90 -1.01 19.44
CA SER A 134 15.59 -2.40 19.78
C SER A 134 14.14 -2.59 20.24
N SER A 135 13.57 -1.58 20.93
CA SER A 135 12.19 -1.63 21.41
C SER A 135 11.20 -1.19 20.35
N ASP A 136 10.24 -2.04 20.03
CA ASP A 136 9.18 -1.71 19.09
C ASP A 136 8.32 -0.55 19.59
N GLU A 137 8.10 -0.43 20.92
CA GLU A 137 7.35 0.66 21.54
C GLU A 137 8.06 2.01 21.33
N VAL A 138 9.37 2.04 21.51
CA VAL A 138 10.17 3.24 21.29
C VAL A 138 10.21 3.61 19.81
N LYS A 139 10.37 2.61 18.92
CA LYS A 139 10.28 2.84 17.46
C LYS A 139 8.97 3.50 17.07
N ILE A 140 7.84 3.02 17.60
CA ILE A 140 6.51 3.56 17.34
C ILE A 140 6.44 5.04 17.74
N ILE A 141 6.88 5.36 18.96
CA ILE A 141 6.88 6.73 19.46
C ILE A 141 7.75 7.63 18.59
N MET A 142 8.97 7.21 18.26
CA MET A 142 9.89 7.98 17.42
C MET A 142 9.29 8.24 16.03
N LEU A 143 8.71 7.21 15.43
CA LEU A 143 8.14 7.22 14.12
C LEU A 143 6.90 8.12 14.03
N GLU A 144 5.96 7.99 14.96
CA GLU A 144 4.74 8.81 14.97
C GLU A 144 5.07 10.27 15.27
N ASN A 145 5.98 10.56 16.22
CA ASN A 145 6.46 11.91 16.50
C ASN A 145 7.15 12.52 15.27
N TYR A 146 7.95 11.73 14.54
CA TYR A 146 8.58 12.21 13.31
C TYR A 146 7.55 12.67 12.29
N TRP A 147 6.59 11.80 11.95
CA TRP A 147 5.57 12.17 10.97
C TRP A 147 4.67 13.31 11.46
N LEU A 148 4.35 13.37 12.75
CA LEU A 148 3.63 14.52 13.33
C LEU A 148 4.37 15.83 13.14
N SER A 149 5.70 15.83 13.29
CA SER A 149 6.53 17.03 13.10
C SER A 149 6.55 17.53 11.65
N LYS A 150 6.20 16.67 10.69
CA LYS A 150 6.16 16.97 9.25
C LYS A 150 4.74 17.22 8.73
N LEU A 151 3.74 17.12 9.59
CA LEU A 151 2.33 17.29 9.19
C LEU A 151 2.07 18.73 8.76
N ASN A 152 1.56 18.89 7.56
CA ASN A 152 1.13 20.14 6.98
C ASN A 152 -0.36 20.09 6.66
N ASP A 153 -0.96 21.24 6.46
CA ASP A 153 -2.34 21.33 6.02
C ASP A 153 -2.43 21.14 4.51
N PHE A 154 -2.94 19.97 4.11
CA PHE A 154 -3.27 19.68 2.72
C PHE A 154 -4.77 19.57 2.60
N ASN A 155 -5.37 20.47 1.84
CA ASN A 155 -6.79 20.47 1.56
C ASN A 155 -7.01 20.70 0.06
N HIS A 156 -7.71 19.76 -0.56
CA HIS A 156 -8.08 19.86 -1.97
C HIS A 156 -9.52 19.41 -2.15
N PHE A 157 -10.47 20.31 -1.89
CA PHE A 157 -11.92 20.03 -1.84
C PHE A 157 -12.42 19.10 -2.94
N LEU A 158 -12.12 19.37 -4.21
CA LEU A 158 -12.56 18.53 -5.31
C LEU A 158 -11.97 17.11 -5.22
N LEU A 159 -10.66 16.99 -4.95
CA LEU A 159 -9.97 15.71 -4.92
C LEU A 159 -10.39 14.86 -3.73
N ASP A 160 -10.57 15.46 -2.57
CA ASP A 160 -11.05 14.78 -1.36
C ASP A 160 -12.44 14.18 -1.57
N ASN A 161 -13.34 14.95 -2.18
CA ASN A 161 -14.67 14.46 -2.56
C ASN A 161 -14.59 13.34 -3.61
N LEU A 162 -13.79 13.48 -4.65
CA LEU A 162 -13.64 12.45 -5.68
C LEU A 162 -13.10 11.14 -5.11
N VAL A 163 -12.09 11.20 -4.24
CA VAL A 163 -11.54 10.01 -3.57
C VAL A 163 -12.58 9.39 -2.64
N SER A 164 -13.29 10.20 -1.84
CA SER A 164 -14.36 9.73 -0.96
C SER A 164 -15.47 9.01 -1.72
N GLU A 165 -15.95 9.58 -2.84
CA GLU A 165 -16.97 8.94 -3.69
C GLU A 165 -16.48 7.61 -4.30
N MET A 166 -15.22 7.56 -4.70
CA MET A 166 -14.64 6.33 -5.28
C MET A 166 -14.36 5.24 -4.25
N LEU A 167 -14.29 5.57 -2.97
CA LEU A 167 -14.16 4.62 -1.86
C LEU A 167 -15.52 4.05 -1.41
N LYS A 168 -16.64 4.61 -1.86
CA LYS A 168 -17.97 4.01 -1.63
C LYS A 168 -18.17 2.83 -2.55
N VAL A 169 -18.24 1.64 -1.99
CA VAL A 169 -18.31 0.38 -2.76
C VAL A 169 -19.69 0.17 -3.36
N ASP A 170 -20.73 0.57 -2.64
CA ASP A 170 -22.13 0.33 -3.01
C ASP A 170 -22.62 1.25 -4.13
N GLU A 171 -21.93 2.37 -4.38
CA GLU A 171 -22.28 3.32 -5.43
C GLU A 171 -21.40 3.10 -6.67
N GLN A 172 -22.02 2.70 -7.80
CA GLN A 172 -21.30 2.50 -9.07
C GLN A 172 -21.17 3.80 -9.88
N VAL A 173 -20.78 4.91 -9.23
CA VAL A 173 -20.63 6.20 -9.88
C VAL A 173 -19.50 6.16 -10.93
N THR A 174 -19.80 6.51 -12.17
CA THR A 174 -18.79 6.57 -13.25
C THR A 174 -17.95 7.85 -13.15
N ILE A 175 -16.79 7.87 -13.81
CA ILE A 175 -15.97 9.10 -13.91
C ILE A 175 -16.72 10.23 -14.62
N THR A 176 -17.64 9.90 -15.56
CA THR A 176 -18.48 10.87 -16.23
C THR A 176 -19.50 11.50 -15.29
N GLU A 177 -20.16 10.71 -14.46
CA GLU A 177 -21.10 11.20 -13.47
C GLU A 177 -20.40 12.04 -12.40
N LEU A 178 -19.21 11.64 -11.95
CA LEU A 178 -18.39 12.45 -11.05
C LEU A 178 -17.98 13.79 -11.70
N ALA A 179 -17.62 13.77 -12.98
CA ALA A 179 -17.28 15.00 -13.70
C ALA A 179 -18.48 15.96 -13.76
N LEU A 180 -19.68 15.45 -14.03
CA LEU A 180 -20.92 16.23 -14.01
C LEU A 180 -21.27 16.72 -12.60
N LYS A 181 -21.21 15.84 -11.60
CA LYS A 181 -21.56 16.15 -10.20
C LYS A 181 -20.74 17.30 -9.62
N TYR A 182 -19.44 17.34 -9.97
CA TYR A 182 -18.49 18.32 -9.43
C TYR A 182 -18.11 19.43 -10.42
N ASP A 183 -18.88 19.61 -11.49
CA ASP A 183 -18.65 20.62 -12.53
C ASP A 183 -17.20 20.67 -12.99
N THR A 184 -16.67 19.51 -13.39
CA THR A 184 -15.29 19.33 -13.83
C THR A 184 -15.20 18.43 -15.07
N SER A 185 -14.04 18.36 -15.68
CA SER A 185 -13.83 17.46 -16.81
C SER A 185 -13.24 16.12 -16.36
N ARG A 186 -13.53 15.05 -17.12
CA ARG A 186 -12.86 13.74 -16.94
C ARG A 186 -11.34 13.87 -17.01
N GLN A 187 -10.83 14.71 -17.90
CA GLN A 187 -9.40 14.95 -18.03
C GLN A 187 -8.81 15.57 -16.78
N ASN A 188 -9.51 16.53 -16.16
CA ASN A 188 -9.07 17.12 -14.90
C ASN A 188 -9.04 16.08 -13.76
N ILE A 189 -10.06 15.22 -13.66
CA ILE A 189 -10.07 14.10 -12.69
C ILE A 189 -8.84 13.20 -12.90
N HIS A 190 -8.55 12.80 -14.13
CA HIS A 190 -7.36 12.00 -14.44
C HIS A 190 -6.06 12.70 -14.06
N LYS A 191 -5.94 14.01 -14.35
CA LYS A 191 -4.77 14.82 -13.99
C LYS A 191 -4.57 14.90 -12.47
N LEU A 192 -5.65 15.13 -11.71
CA LEU A 192 -5.60 15.18 -10.25
C LEU A 192 -5.17 13.84 -9.66
N PHE A 193 -5.76 12.75 -10.10
CA PHE A 193 -5.39 11.41 -9.64
C PHE A 193 -3.94 11.06 -9.96
N SER A 194 -3.48 11.33 -11.19
CA SER A 194 -2.07 11.14 -11.56
C SER A 194 -1.12 11.92 -10.65
N ARG A 195 -1.47 13.18 -10.36
CA ARG A 195 -0.60 14.10 -9.61
C ARG A 195 -0.55 13.78 -8.12
N TYR A 196 -1.69 13.45 -7.49
CA TYR A 196 -1.81 13.36 -6.03
C TYR A 196 -1.97 11.93 -5.51
N VAL A 197 -2.45 11.00 -6.33
CA VAL A 197 -2.67 9.60 -5.95
C VAL A 197 -1.67 8.64 -6.61
N GLY A 198 -1.02 9.08 -7.69
CA GLY A 198 -0.07 8.26 -8.46
C GLY A 198 -0.73 7.13 -9.27
N LYS A 199 -2.05 7.17 -9.44
CA LYS A 199 -2.83 6.17 -10.18
C LYS A 199 -3.87 6.87 -11.05
N ASN A 200 -4.36 6.18 -12.09
CA ASN A 200 -5.57 6.65 -12.75
C ASN A 200 -6.83 6.27 -11.96
N PRO A 201 -7.94 7.02 -12.12
CA PRO A 201 -9.17 6.79 -11.36
C PRO A 201 -9.78 5.39 -11.55
N ALA A 202 -9.69 4.82 -12.74
CA ALA A 202 -10.25 3.49 -13.03
C ALA A 202 -9.46 2.39 -12.33
N ASP A 203 -8.12 2.46 -12.33
CA ASP A 203 -7.27 1.52 -11.59
C ASP A 203 -7.49 1.68 -10.08
N PHE A 204 -7.60 2.91 -9.57
CA PHE A 204 -7.89 3.18 -8.16
C PHE A 204 -9.18 2.48 -7.71
N ARG A 205 -10.28 2.64 -8.46
CA ARG A 205 -11.56 1.99 -8.15
C ARG A 205 -11.49 0.46 -8.27
N LYS A 206 -10.85 -0.05 -9.35
CA LYS A 206 -10.69 -1.50 -9.54
C LYS A 206 -9.93 -2.13 -8.38
N ILE A 207 -8.83 -1.51 -7.94
CA ILE A 207 -8.03 -1.97 -6.81
C ILE A 207 -8.83 -1.88 -5.52
N HIS A 208 -9.59 -0.81 -5.30
CA HIS A 208 -10.41 -0.66 -4.10
C HIS A 208 -11.43 -1.81 -3.97
N ARG A 209 -12.20 -2.09 -5.01
CA ARG A 209 -13.16 -3.21 -5.02
C ARG A 209 -12.51 -4.55 -4.75
N PHE A 210 -11.36 -4.80 -5.35
CA PHE A 210 -10.58 -6.01 -5.08
C PHE A 210 -10.17 -6.11 -3.60
N ARG A 211 -9.70 -5.01 -3.01
CA ARG A 211 -9.29 -4.99 -1.60
C ARG A 211 -10.46 -5.15 -0.64
N GLU A 212 -11.61 -4.57 -0.94
CA GLU A 212 -12.83 -4.77 -0.17
C GLU A 212 -13.30 -6.25 -0.23
N ALA A 213 -13.27 -6.87 -1.40
CA ALA A 213 -13.57 -8.29 -1.52
C ALA A 213 -12.61 -9.16 -0.69
N LEU A 214 -11.32 -8.82 -0.70
CA LEU A 214 -10.31 -9.50 0.11
C LEU A 214 -10.55 -9.30 1.60
N SER A 215 -10.83 -8.07 2.05
CA SER A 215 -11.12 -7.76 3.45
C SER A 215 -12.33 -8.54 3.95
N LYS A 216 -13.43 -8.49 3.23
CA LYS A 216 -14.65 -9.27 3.56
C LYS A 216 -14.34 -10.77 3.70
N ARG A 217 -13.54 -11.34 2.80
CA ARG A 217 -13.13 -12.76 2.90
C ARG A 217 -12.31 -13.05 4.13
N ILE A 218 -11.34 -12.19 4.44
CA ILE A 218 -10.48 -12.34 5.62
C ILE A 218 -11.32 -12.32 6.90
N ASP A 219 -12.27 -11.40 7.00
CA ASP A 219 -13.14 -11.28 8.18
C ASP A 219 -14.02 -12.52 8.36
N LEU A 220 -14.53 -13.08 7.27
CA LEU A 220 -15.31 -14.31 7.31
C LEU A 220 -14.50 -15.56 7.64
N LEU A 221 -13.23 -15.61 7.21
CA LEU A 221 -12.31 -16.69 7.61
C LEU A 221 -12.02 -16.63 9.13
N LYS A 222 -11.95 -15.43 9.71
CA LYS A 222 -11.81 -15.25 11.16
C LYS A 222 -13.04 -15.72 11.95
N GLU A 223 -14.24 -15.61 11.34
CA GLU A 223 -15.51 -16.02 11.95
C GLU A 223 -15.87 -17.47 11.66
N ASP A 224 -14.99 -18.24 11.01
CA ASP A 224 -15.22 -19.63 10.57
C ASP A 224 -16.49 -19.81 9.72
N LYS A 225 -16.85 -18.78 8.96
CA LYS A 225 -18.02 -18.78 8.09
C LYS A 225 -17.63 -19.09 6.64
N ASN A 226 -18.28 -20.10 6.07
CA ASN A 226 -18.21 -20.37 4.63
C ASN A 226 -19.05 -19.35 3.87
N LEU A 227 -18.41 -18.53 3.04
CA LEU A 227 -19.13 -17.73 2.06
C LEU A 227 -19.12 -18.37 0.68
N THR A 228 -20.31 -18.47 0.14
CA THR A 228 -20.50 -18.66 -1.28
C THR A 228 -20.00 -17.43 -2.05
N VAL A 229 -19.55 -17.65 -3.29
CA VAL A 229 -19.08 -16.62 -4.24
C VAL A 229 -20.02 -15.40 -4.34
N LEU A 230 -21.30 -15.56 -4.05
CA LEU A 230 -22.36 -14.55 -4.06
C LEU A 230 -22.08 -13.30 -3.20
N GLY A 231 -21.38 -13.42 -2.06
CA GLY A 231 -21.06 -12.28 -1.19
C GLY A 231 -20.04 -11.29 -1.79
N TYR A 232 -19.25 -11.72 -2.78
CA TYR A 232 -18.27 -10.86 -3.47
C TYR A 232 -18.82 -10.25 -4.76
N GLU A 233 -19.83 -10.90 -5.36
CA GLU A 233 -20.44 -10.44 -6.63
C GLU A 233 -21.07 -9.05 -6.46
N ALA A 234 -21.62 -8.75 -5.28
CA ALA A 234 -22.19 -7.43 -4.98
C ALA A 234 -21.19 -6.26 -5.11
N LEU A 235 -19.87 -6.53 -5.06
CA LEU A 235 -18.82 -5.51 -5.21
C LEU A 235 -18.44 -5.24 -6.68
N PHE A 236 -18.93 -6.09 -7.60
CA PHE A 236 -18.62 -6.02 -9.01
C PHE A 236 -19.93 -5.96 -9.81
N TYR A 237 -19.85 -5.42 -11.02
CA TYR A 237 -21.02 -5.28 -11.90
C TYR A 237 -21.64 -6.64 -12.26
N ASP A 238 -20.76 -7.61 -12.53
CA ASP A 238 -21.10 -9.00 -12.81
C ASP A 238 -19.93 -9.93 -12.51
N GLN A 239 -20.17 -11.24 -12.55
CA GLN A 239 -19.16 -12.28 -12.30
C GLN A 239 -17.98 -12.21 -13.28
N SER A 240 -18.26 -11.91 -14.56
CA SER A 240 -17.20 -11.81 -15.59
C SER A 240 -16.27 -10.63 -15.30
N HIS A 241 -16.82 -9.50 -14.85
CA HIS A 241 -16.05 -8.31 -14.45
C HIS A 241 -15.18 -8.62 -13.22
N MET A 242 -15.72 -9.33 -12.23
CA MET A 242 -14.95 -9.79 -11.06
C MET A 242 -13.79 -10.69 -11.47
N VAL A 243 -14.03 -11.72 -12.29
CA VAL A 243 -12.99 -12.64 -12.76
C VAL A 243 -11.88 -11.91 -13.53
N LYS A 244 -12.24 -10.96 -14.42
CA LYS A 244 -11.27 -10.13 -15.16
C LYS A 244 -10.45 -9.26 -14.22
N ALA A 245 -11.09 -8.64 -13.22
CA ALA A 245 -10.40 -7.80 -12.24
C ALA A 245 -9.39 -8.61 -11.40
N PHE A 246 -9.82 -9.76 -10.86
CA PHE A 246 -8.93 -10.65 -10.10
C PHE A 246 -7.76 -11.14 -10.94
N LYS A 247 -8.00 -11.66 -12.15
CA LYS A 247 -6.92 -12.11 -13.05
C LYS A 247 -5.92 -10.99 -13.36
N SER A 248 -6.43 -9.78 -13.62
CA SER A 248 -5.57 -8.61 -13.90
C SER A 248 -4.72 -8.20 -12.70
N LEU A 249 -5.26 -8.26 -11.47
CA LEU A 249 -4.61 -7.76 -10.26
C LEU A 249 -3.79 -8.82 -9.54
N THR A 250 -4.09 -10.12 -9.73
CA THR A 250 -3.49 -11.20 -8.96
C THR A 250 -2.84 -12.30 -9.82
N GLY A 251 -3.19 -12.39 -11.09
CA GLY A 251 -2.84 -13.52 -11.96
C GLY A 251 -3.78 -14.73 -11.80
N PHE A 252 -4.68 -14.73 -10.80
CA PHE A 252 -5.55 -15.86 -10.44
C PHE A 252 -7.02 -15.53 -10.66
N THR A 253 -7.85 -16.58 -10.84
CA THR A 253 -9.30 -16.42 -10.69
C THR A 253 -9.66 -16.17 -9.21
N PRO A 254 -10.85 -15.59 -8.89
CA PRO A 254 -11.27 -15.40 -7.52
C PRO A 254 -11.19 -16.68 -6.68
N LYS A 255 -11.67 -17.81 -7.24
CA LYS A 255 -11.63 -19.10 -6.56
C LYS A 255 -10.22 -19.53 -6.24
N GLN A 256 -9.32 -19.58 -7.24
CA GLN A 256 -7.91 -19.94 -7.04
C GLN A 256 -7.23 -19.01 -6.04
N PHE A 257 -7.51 -17.71 -6.12
CA PHE A 257 -6.94 -16.72 -5.24
C PHE A 257 -7.35 -16.97 -3.79
N PHE A 258 -8.64 -17.15 -3.51
CA PHE A 258 -9.15 -17.36 -2.16
C PHE A 258 -8.81 -18.74 -1.58
N GLU A 259 -8.63 -19.77 -2.41
CA GLU A 259 -8.12 -21.09 -1.99
C GLU A 259 -6.62 -21.05 -1.62
N GLY A 260 -5.85 -20.15 -2.24
CA GLY A 260 -4.41 -19.99 -1.99
C GLY A 260 -4.07 -19.03 -0.85
N ILE A 261 -5.06 -18.35 -0.24
CA ILE A 261 -4.82 -17.43 0.88
C ILE A 261 -4.51 -18.21 2.16
N GLU A 262 -3.31 -18.11 2.66
CA GLU A 262 -2.96 -18.46 4.03
C GLU A 262 -2.88 -17.21 4.90
N LEU A 263 -3.70 -17.12 5.95
CA LEU A 263 -3.61 -16.05 6.95
C LEU A 263 -2.44 -16.36 7.89
N LYS A 264 -1.29 -15.71 7.70
CA LYS A 264 -0.22 -15.70 8.70
C LYS A 264 -0.35 -14.45 9.55
N ASN A 265 -0.54 -14.65 10.87
CA ASN A 265 -0.52 -13.61 11.91
C ASN A 265 -1.58 -12.49 11.83
N GLY A 266 -2.77 -12.78 11.34
CA GLY A 266 -3.95 -11.90 11.57
C GLY A 266 -3.99 -10.56 10.84
N ALA A 267 -2.91 -10.11 10.26
CA ALA A 267 -2.84 -8.82 9.57
C ALA A 267 -1.71 -8.80 8.55
N GLY A 268 -1.97 -9.18 7.34
CA GLY A 268 -0.97 -9.03 6.29
C GLY A 268 -1.41 -9.77 5.03
N ASN A 269 -1.59 -9.04 3.96
CA ASN A 269 -1.91 -9.57 2.64
C ASN A 269 -0.66 -10.17 1.98
N TRP A 270 -0.01 -11.11 2.66
CA TRP A 270 1.19 -11.79 2.19
C TRP A 270 0.79 -13.13 1.61
N PHE A 271 1.20 -13.40 0.38
CA PHE A 271 1.05 -14.69 -0.26
C PHE A 271 2.43 -15.33 -0.39
N PHE A 272 2.66 -16.36 0.36
CA PHE A 272 3.83 -17.20 0.13
C PHE A 272 3.46 -18.22 -0.95
N THR A 273 4.19 -18.21 -2.06
CA THR A 273 4.14 -19.30 -3.03
C THR A 273 4.68 -20.56 -2.36
N LYS A 274 3.91 -21.65 -2.41
CA LYS A 274 4.40 -22.97 -2.00
C LYS A 274 5.49 -23.44 -2.93
#